data_b30c9c1275532119c6c3a5ae009299fb
#
_entry.id   b30c9c1275532119c6c3a5ae009299fb
#
_cell.length_a   1.000
_cell.length_b   1.000
_cell.length_c   1.000
_cell.angle_alpha   90.00
_cell.angle_beta   90.00
_cell.angle_gamma   90.00
#
_symmetry.space_group_name_H-M   'P 1'
#
loop_
_entity.id
_entity.type
_entity.pdbx_description
1 polymer ?
#
loop_
_entity_poly.entity_id
_entity_poly.type
_entity_poly.pdbx_seq_one_letter_code
_entity_poly.pdbx_strand_id
1 'polypeptide(L)'
;QAYVAGSHPGVIVGMNVSFAGLLDASEAAQITALFSSSDDVFVSYYLGDNGFGQVSSTTVPADLDTMIAFAGSRPLILKELGYATGTTGHTEAGQVAFITDLFQAWDAHASRIPMVTISRMFDGDPTECASEAQSYGAAGNQDFIAFLCTLGVRTYADAPKPAWATLASAAARRGF
;
A
#
# COMPACT_ATOMS: atom_id res chain seq x y z
N GLN A 1 -19.23 -9.23 9.89
CA GLN A 1 -19.37 -8.14 10.89
C GLN A 1 -20.39 -8.48 11.99
N ALA A 2 -21.62 -8.89 11.66
CA ALA A 2 -22.66 -9.18 12.66
C ALA A 2 -22.22 -10.17 13.76
N TYR A 3 -21.47 -11.22 13.41
CA TYR A 3 -20.92 -12.17 14.38
C TYR A 3 -19.95 -11.49 15.35
N VAL A 4 -19.01 -10.68 14.83
CA VAL A 4 -18.02 -9.98 15.66
C VAL A 4 -18.71 -8.99 16.59
N ALA A 5 -19.63 -8.18 16.07
CA ALA A 5 -20.38 -7.19 16.85
C ALA A 5 -21.19 -7.85 17.99
N GLY A 6 -21.76 -9.04 17.73
CA GLY A 6 -22.52 -9.79 18.75
C GLY A 6 -21.65 -10.47 19.80
N SER A 7 -20.48 -10.96 19.42
CA SER A 7 -19.59 -11.74 20.30
C SER A 7 -18.50 -10.91 20.97
N HIS A 8 -18.10 -9.81 20.32
CA HIS A 8 -17.00 -8.95 20.73
C HIS A 8 -17.36 -7.48 20.52
N PRO A 9 -18.25 -6.91 21.33
CA PRO A 9 -18.69 -5.52 21.20
C PRO A 9 -17.49 -4.59 21.38
N GLY A 10 -17.37 -3.60 20.47
CA GLY A 10 -16.27 -2.63 20.43
C GLY A 10 -15.08 -3.04 19.56
N VAL A 11 -15.08 -4.25 18.98
CA VAL A 11 -14.09 -4.59 17.95
C VAL A 11 -14.50 -3.96 16.62
N ILE A 12 -13.59 -3.15 16.06
CA ILE A 12 -13.74 -2.50 14.75
C ILE A 12 -13.38 -3.51 13.67
N VAL A 13 -14.26 -3.66 12.67
CA VAL A 13 -14.05 -4.57 11.54
C VAL A 13 -13.90 -3.78 10.26
N GLY A 14 -12.72 -3.87 9.63
CA GLY A 14 -12.43 -3.27 8.35
C GLY A 14 -12.27 -4.31 7.24
N MET A 15 -12.67 -3.94 6.03
CA MET A 15 -12.40 -4.70 4.82
C MET A 15 -11.23 -4.07 4.08
N ASN A 16 -10.39 -4.91 3.46
CA ASN A 16 -9.26 -4.46 2.65
C ASN A 16 -9.54 -4.59 1.16
N VAL A 17 -9.13 -3.59 0.40
CA VAL A 17 -9.15 -3.59 -1.06
C VAL A 17 -7.83 -3.02 -1.57
N SER A 18 -7.37 -3.49 -2.74
CA SER A 18 -6.27 -2.82 -3.44
C SER A 18 -6.74 -1.52 -4.07
N PHE A 19 -5.88 -0.52 -4.16
CA PHE A 19 -6.21 0.72 -4.86
C PHE A 19 -6.56 0.47 -6.34
N ALA A 20 -5.85 -0.44 -6.99
CA ALA A 20 -6.18 -0.85 -8.36
C ALA A 20 -7.61 -1.43 -8.47
N GLY A 21 -8.04 -2.22 -7.48
CA GLY A 21 -9.42 -2.71 -7.42
C GLY A 21 -10.44 -1.60 -7.23
N LEU A 22 -10.13 -0.54 -6.48
CA LEU A 22 -11.02 0.63 -6.36
C LEU A 22 -11.24 1.34 -7.69
N LEU A 23 -10.27 1.31 -8.57
CA LEU A 23 -10.33 1.94 -9.90
C LEU A 23 -11.01 1.06 -10.95
N ASP A 24 -11.21 -0.23 -10.67
CA ASP A 24 -11.85 -1.15 -11.60
C ASP A 24 -13.38 -0.98 -11.57
N ALA A 25 -13.90 -0.34 -12.59
CA ALA A 25 -15.33 -0.10 -12.72
C ALA A 25 -16.17 -1.40 -12.77
N SER A 26 -15.58 -2.53 -13.19
CA SER A 26 -16.28 -3.83 -13.25
C SER A 26 -16.48 -4.43 -11.84
N GLU A 27 -15.66 -4.06 -10.87
CA GLU A 27 -15.73 -4.52 -9.49
C GLU A 27 -16.46 -3.54 -8.55
N ALA A 28 -16.73 -2.32 -8.98
CA ALA A 28 -17.24 -1.23 -8.16
C ALA A 28 -18.48 -1.58 -7.34
N ALA A 29 -19.45 -2.28 -7.94
CA ALA A 29 -20.69 -2.68 -7.25
C ALA A 29 -20.43 -3.72 -6.15
N GLN A 30 -19.54 -4.69 -6.40
CA GLN A 30 -19.17 -5.73 -5.45
C GLN A 30 -18.38 -5.14 -4.27
N ILE A 31 -17.41 -4.28 -4.57
CA ILE A 31 -16.61 -3.57 -3.57
C ILE A 31 -17.52 -2.71 -2.70
N THR A 32 -18.42 -1.91 -3.29
CA THR A 32 -19.38 -1.11 -2.53
C THR A 32 -20.25 -1.97 -1.61
N ALA A 33 -20.75 -3.11 -2.09
CA ALA A 33 -21.56 -4.02 -1.29
C ALA A 33 -20.75 -4.63 -0.12
N LEU A 34 -19.49 -5.04 -0.36
CA LEU A 34 -18.61 -5.57 0.69
C LEU A 34 -18.33 -4.54 1.78
N PHE A 35 -18.08 -3.30 1.40
CA PHE A 35 -17.77 -2.22 2.34
C PHE A 35 -19.01 -1.62 3.02
N SER A 36 -20.23 -1.94 2.59
CA SER A 36 -21.47 -1.42 3.20
C SER A 36 -21.61 -1.74 4.70
N SER A 37 -20.99 -2.84 5.15
CA SER A 37 -20.99 -3.29 6.55
C SER A 37 -19.65 -3.09 7.26
N SER A 38 -18.68 -2.46 6.63
CA SER A 38 -17.34 -2.23 7.20
C SER A 38 -17.34 -0.98 8.08
N ASP A 39 -16.75 -1.08 9.28
CA ASP A 39 -16.59 0.06 10.18
C ASP A 39 -15.49 1.00 9.65
N ASP A 40 -14.35 0.42 9.24
CA ASP A 40 -13.21 1.11 8.65
C ASP A 40 -12.96 0.61 7.22
N VAL A 41 -12.29 1.43 6.42
CA VAL A 41 -11.83 1.08 5.06
C VAL A 41 -10.33 0.87 5.08
N PHE A 42 -9.88 -0.32 4.72
CA PHE A 42 -8.46 -0.63 4.55
C PHE A 42 -8.12 -0.65 3.07
N VAL A 43 -7.02 0.00 2.73
CA VAL A 43 -6.51 0.02 1.35
C VAL A 43 -5.05 -0.41 1.32
N SER A 44 -4.74 -1.33 0.41
CA SER A 44 -3.36 -1.63 0.00
C SER A 44 -3.04 -0.79 -1.22
N TYR A 45 -2.03 0.06 -1.11
CA TYR A 45 -1.62 1.01 -2.15
C TYR A 45 -0.17 0.80 -2.54
N TYR A 46 0.02 0.29 -3.72
CA TYR A 46 1.32 0.15 -4.36
C TYR A 46 1.35 1.04 -5.58
N LEU A 47 2.28 1.99 -5.62
CA LEU A 47 2.39 2.92 -6.75
C LEU A 47 2.87 2.15 -7.98
N GLY A 48 2.01 2.09 -8.98
CA GLY A 48 2.20 1.37 -10.23
C GLY A 48 0.86 1.13 -10.92
N ASP A 49 0.90 0.78 -12.19
CA ASP A 49 -0.29 0.30 -12.90
C ASP A 49 -0.52 -1.20 -12.66
N ASN A 50 -1.60 -1.75 -13.20
CA ASN A 50 -1.92 -3.18 -13.11
C ASN A 50 -0.87 -4.08 -13.80
N GLY A 51 0.05 -3.51 -14.59
CA GLY A 51 1.16 -4.19 -15.25
C GLY A 51 2.49 -3.99 -14.55
N PHE A 52 2.51 -3.40 -13.36
CA PHE A 52 3.72 -3.01 -12.61
C PHE A 52 4.57 -1.97 -13.34
N GLY A 53 3.99 -1.19 -14.24
CA GLY A 53 4.64 -0.10 -14.93
C GLY A 53 4.93 1.10 -14.01
N GLN A 54 5.82 1.96 -14.45
CA GLN A 54 6.19 3.15 -13.70
C GLN A 54 5.05 4.17 -13.71
N VAL A 55 4.62 4.58 -12.50
CA VAL A 55 3.74 5.72 -12.26
C VAL A 55 4.51 6.77 -11.46
N SER A 56 4.32 8.04 -11.78
CA SER A 56 4.96 9.14 -11.04
C SER A 56 4.36 9.26 -9.64
N SER A 57 5.20 9.44 -8.62
CA SER A 57 4.74 9.69 -7.25
C SER A 57 3.92 10.99 -7.09
N THR A 58 3.96 11.87 -8.08
CA THR A 58 3.13 13.09 -8.10
C THR A 58 1.62 12.80 -8.17
N THR A 59 1.20 11.56 -8.48
CA THR A 59 -0.20 11.14 -8.42
C THR A 59 -0.69 10.87 -7.00
N VAL A 60 0.22 10.61 -6.05
CA VAL A 60 -0.12 10.21 -4.67
C VAL A 60 -1.17 11.10 -4.01
N PRO A 61 -1.11 12.44 -4.07
CA PRO A 61 -2.15 13.28 -3.46
C PRO A 61 -3.55 13.00 -4.03
N ALA A 62 -3.67 12.90 -5.36
CA ALA A 62 -4.94 12.63 -6.02
C ALA A 62 -5.45 11.20 -5.76
N ASP A 63 -4.55 10.26 -5.62
CA ASP A 63 -4.86 8.87 -5.27
C ASP A 63 -5.41 8.79 -3.84
N LEU A 64 -4.82 9.52 -2.88
CA LEU A 64 -5.34 9.63 -1.52
C LEU A 64 -6.72 10.29 -1.48
N ASP A 65 -6.95 11.36 -2.25
CA ASP A 65 -8.26 11.99 -2.37
C ASP A 65 -9.32 11.00 -2.87
N THR A 66 -8.96 10.16 -3.84
CA THR A 66 -9.83 9.10 -4.37
C THR A 66 -10.19 8.07 -3.31
N MET A 67 -9.20 7.59 -2.54
CA MET A 67 -9.42 6.63 -1.45
C MET A 67 -10.28 7.23 -0.33
N ILE A 68 -10.05 8.49 0.02
CA ILE A 68 -10.85 9.23 1.03
C ILE A 68 -12.29 9.40 0.56
N ALA A 69 -12.50 9.74 -0.71
CA ALA A 69 -13.84 9.86 -1.29
C ALA A 69 -14.58 8.52 -1.23
N PHE A 70 -13.90 7.40 -1.54
CA PHE A 70 -14.47 6.06 -1.40
C PHE A 70 -14.79 5.69 0.05
N ALA A 71 -13.93 6.02 1.00
CA ALA A 71 -14.15 5.75 2.42
C ALA A 71 -15.38 6.52 2.97
N GLY A 72 -15.75 7.64 2.37
CA GLY A 72 -16.87 8.48 2.82
C GLY A 72 -16.57 9.09 4.19
N SER A 73 -17.41 8.81 5.20
CA SER A 73 -17.21 9.29 6.58
C SER A 73 -16.36 8.34 7.44
N ARG A 74 -16.07 7.13 6.96
CA ARG A 74 -15.31 6.12 7.71
C ARG A 74 -13.83 6.46 7.75
N PRO A 75 -13.10 6.06 8.79
CA PRO A 75 -11.64 6.12 8.80
C PRO A 75 -11.05 5.32 7.63
N LEU A 76 -10.00 5.87 7.02
CA LEU A 76 -9.21 5.20 5.99
C LEU A 76 -7.89 4.73 6.59
N ILE A 77 -7.65 3.43 6.57
CA ILE A 77 -6.40 2.83 7.01
C ILE A 77 -5.59 2.43 5.79
N LEU A 78 -4.42 3.00 5.61
CA LEU A 78 -3.48 2.58 4.58
C LEU A 78 -2.66 1.41 5.12
N LYS A 79 -3.20 0.20 4.92
CA LYS A 79 -2.69 -1.03 5.54
C LYS A 79 -1.36 -1.49 4.95
N GLU A 80 -1.18 -1.30 3.66
CA GLU A 80 0.02 -1.72 2.94
C GLU A 80 0.38 -0.64 1.93
N LEU A 81 1.52 -0.04 2.11
CA LEU A 81 2.04 0.99 1.20
C LEU A 81 3.41 0.58 0.71
N GLY A 82 3.64 0.62 -0.58
CA GLY A 82 4.94 0.23 -1.10
C GLY A 82 5.25 0.76 -2.50
N TYR A 83 6.54 0.75 -2.79
CA TYR A 83 7.10 1.05 -4.09
C TYR A 83 8.26 0.09 -4.33
N ALA A 84 8.06 -0.86 -5.22
CA ALA A 84 9.09 -1.82 -5.59
C ALA A 84 10.18 -1.14 -6.43
N THR A 85 11.44 -1.42 -6.16
CA THR A 85 12.57 -0.77 -6.84
C THR A 85 13.12 -1.55 -8.03
N GLY A 86 12.74 -2.81 -8.18
CA GLY A 86 13.27 -3.73 -9.19
C GLY A 86 12.34 -4.02 -10.37
N THR A 87 11.13 -3.48 -10.41
CA THR A 87 10.24 -3.61 -11.55
C THR A 87 10.67 -2.68 -12.69
N THR A 88 10.23 -2.97 -13.90
CA THR A 88 10.64 -2.21 -15.09
C THR A 88 10.37 -0.71 -14.92
N GLY A 89 11.41 0.11 -15.06
CA GLY A 89 11.35 1.57 -14.94
C GLY A 89 11.35 2.11 -13.51
N HIS A 90 11.20 1.28 -12.48
CA HIS A 90 11.27 1.68 -11.08
C HIS A 90 12.72 1.81 -10.59
N THR A 91 12.94 2.68 -9.61
CA THR A 91 14.28 2.97 -9.07
C THR A 91 14.21 3.27 -7.57
N GLU A 92 15.37 3.18 -6.89
CA GLU A 92 15.47 3.63 -5.49
C GLU A 92 15.16 5.14 -5.32
N ALA A 93 15.51 5.96 -6.31
CA ALA A 93 15.13 7.39 -6.31
C ALA A 93 13.61 7.57 -6.39
N GLY A 94 12.92 6.73 -7.18
CA GLY A 94 11.45 6.69 -7.22
C GLY A 94 10.84 6.29 -5.88
N GLN A 95 11.44 5.32 -5.18
CA GLN A 95 11.00 4.94 -3.83
C GLN A 95 11.16 6.09 -2.82
N VAL A 96 12.24 6.85 -2.90
CA VAL A 96 12.45 8.06 -2.09
C VAL A 96 11.38 9.11 -2.37
N ALA A 97 11.11 9.37 -3.66
CA ALA A 97 10.06 10.31 -4.08
C ALA A 97 8.69 9.87 -3.59
N PHE A 98 8.33 8.59 -3.77
CA PHE A 98 7.07 8.02 -3.27
C PHE A 98 6.88 8.23 -1.77
N ILE A 99 7.88 7.90 -0.95
CA ILE A 99 7.79 8.09 0.52
C ILE A 99 7.65 9.58 0.86
N THR A 100 8.37 10.45 0.16
CA THR A 100 8.30 11.91 0.39
C THR A 100 6.90 12.43 0.09
N ASP A 101 6.36 12.13 -1.08
CA ASP A 101 5.06 12.60 -1.54
C ASP A 101 3.92 11.99 -0.70
N LEU A 102 4.05 10.70 -0.32
CA LEU A 102 3.11 10.02 0.55
C LEU A 102 2.96 10.70 1.91
N PHE A 103 4.08 10.94 2.60
CA PHE A 103 4.02 11.57 3.92
C PHE A 103 3.59 13.03 3.86
N GLN A 104 3.94 13.75 2.80
CA GLN A 104 3.47 15.12 2.59
C GLN A 104 1.95 15.15 2.33
N ALA A 105 1.44 14.26 1.51
CA ALA A 105 0.02 14.15 1.26
C ALA A 105 -0.75 13.66 2.50
N TRP A 106 -0.18 12.70 3.24
CA TRP A 106 -0.78 12.23 4.48
C TRP A 106 -0.92 13.34 5.53
N ASP A 107 0.05 14.24 5.69
CA ASP A 107 -0.05 15.37 6.63
C ASP A 107 -1.32 16.22 6.38
N ALA A 108 -1.70 16.39 5.12
CA ALA A 108 -2.92 17.11 4.77
C ALA A 108 -4.21 16.37 5.13
N HIS A 109 -4.13 15.06 5.33
CA HIS A 109 -5.28 14.16 5.55
C HIS A 109 -5.21 13.34 6.84
N ALA A 110 -4.31 13.68 7.77
CA ALA A 110 -4.05 12.87 8.97
C ALA A 110 -5.30 12.61 9.84
N SER A 111 -6.26 13.54 9.85
CA SER A 111 -7.53 13.33 10.56
C SER A 111 -8.45 12.27 9.92
N ARG A 112 -8.24 11.95 8.66
CA ARG A 112 -9.01 10.97 7.89
C ARG A 112 -8.28 9.64 7.72
N ILE A 113 -6.94 9.67 7.80
CA ILE A 113 -6.04 8.54 7.65
C ILE A 113 -5.25 8.39 8.96
N PRO A 114 -5.83 7.73 9.98
CA PRO A 114 -5.19 7.63 11.30
C PRO A 114 -3.98 6.70 11.32
N MET A 115 -3.81 5.84 10.30
CA MET A 115 -2.70 4.90 10.23
C MET A 115 -2.20 4.69 8.80
N VAL A 116 -0.89 4.69 8.66
CA VAL A 116 -0.17 4.27 7.45
C VAL A 116 0.86 3.19 7.81
N THR A 117 0.97 2.16 7.00
CA THR A 117 1.93 1.07 7.21
C THR A 117 2.75 0.86 5.94
N ILE A 118 4.05 1.06 6.03
CA ILE A 118 4.96 0.76 4.91
C ILE A 118 5.15 -0.76 4.84
N SER A 119 4.83 -1.31 3.68
CA SER A 119 4.95 -2.74 3.42
C SER A 119 6.41 -3.12 3.21
N ARG A 120 6.84 -4.07 4.02
CA ARG A 120 8.17 -4.67 4.08
C ARG A 120 9.31 -3.72 4.50
N MET A 121 9.94 -4.06 5.61
CA MET A 121 11.19 -3.44 6.06
C MET A 121 12.34 -3.87 5.15
N PHE A 122 12.40 -5.14 4.81
CA PHE A 122 13.46 -5.76 4.02
C PHE A 122 12.95 -6.23 2.66
N ASP A 123 13.82 -6.23 1.68
CA ASP A 123 13.62 -6.94 0.44
C ASP A 123 13.43 -8.44 0.71
N GLY A 124 12.66 -9.12 -0.14
CA GLY A 124 12.41 -10.55 0.00
C GLY A 124 13.59 -11.41 -0.44
N ASP A 125 13.63 -12.66 0.04
CA ASP A 125 14.51 -13.69 -0.52
C ASP A 125 14.08 -14.01 -1.95
N PRO A 126 15.00 -13.99 -2.94
CA PRO A 126 14.65 -14.25 -4.34
C PRO A 126 13.94 -15.59 -4.58
N THR A 127 14.29 -16.61 -3.79
CA THR A 127 13.68 -17.95 -3.92
C THR A 127 12.26 -17.93 -3.36
N GLU A 128 12.06 -17.27 -2.23
CA GLU A 128 10.72 -17.11 -1.61
C GLU A 128 9.81 -16.27 -2.49
N CYS A 129 10.30 -15.16 -3.06
CA CYS A 129 9.51 -14.33 -3.97
C CYS A 129 9.04 -15.09 -5.21
N ALA A 130 9.89 -15.93 -5.79
CA ALA A 130 9.50 -16.74 -6.94
C ALA A 130 8.43 -17.79 -6.56
N SER A 131 8.56 -18.40 -5.38
CA SER A 131 7.55 -19.32 -4.83
C SER A 131 6.23 -18.61 -4.53
N GLU A 132 6.29 -17.40 -3.95
CA GLU A 132 5.13 -16.57 -3.69
C GLU A 132 4.41 -16.20 -5.00
N ALA A 133 5.16 -15.76 -6.02
CA ALA A 133 4.60 -15.48 -7.34
C ALA A 133 3.92 -16.71 -7.96
N GLN A 134 4.48 -17.90 -7.77
CA GLN A 134 3.86 -19.15 -8.21
C GLN A 134 2.52 -19.39 -7.49
N SER A 135 2.42 -19.11 -6.20
CA SER A 135 1.18 -19.28 -5.43
C SER A 135 0.06 -18.35 -5.89
N TYR A 136 0.42 -17.18 -6.45
CA TYR A 136 -0.52 -16.26 -7.11
C TYR A 136 -0.83 -16.62 -8.57
N GLY A 137 -0.34 -17.75 -9.08
CA GLY A 137 -0.51 -18.13 -10.48
C GLY A 137 0.30 -17.30 -11.48
N ALA A 138 1.27 -16.53 -11.00
CA ALA A 138 2.14 -15.64 -11.78
C ALA A 138 3.57 -16.17 -11.92
N ALA A 139 3.74 -17.50 -11.91
CA ALA A 139 5.03 -18.14 -12.14
C ALA A 139 5.65 -17.65 -13.47
N GLY A 140 6.90 -17.18 -13.41
CA GLY A 140 7.61 -16.65 -14.58
C GLY A 140 7.30 -15.21 -14.96
N ASN A 141 6.37 -14.53 -14.30
CA ASN A 141 6.20 -13.08 -14.41
C ASN A 141 7.32 -12.37 -13.67
N GLN A 142 8.35 -11.94 -14.39
CA GLN A 142 9.55 -11.35 -13.80
C GLN A 142 9.29 -10.01 -13.10
N ASP A 143 8.37 -9.19 -13.63
CA ASP A 143 8.01 -7.92 -12.99
C ASP A 143 7.25 -8.16 -11.68
N PHE A 144 6.38 -9.18 -11.62
CA PHE A 144 5.69 -9.52 -10.37
C PHE A 144 6.65 -10.11 -9.32
N ILE A 145 7.59 -10.97 -9.75
CA ILE A 145 8.65 -11.48 -8.86
C ILE A 145 9.51 -10.32 -8.34
N ALA A 146 9.93 -9.42 -9.22
CA ALA A 146 10.71 -8.24 -8.84
C ALA A 146 9.92 -7.32 -7.90
N PHE A 147 8.62 -7.12 -8.13
CA PHE A 147 7.73 -6.41 -7.24
C PHE A 147 7.75 -7.02 -5.82
N LEU A 148 7.51 -8.31 -5.70
CA LEU A 148 7.51 -9.00 -4.41
C LEU A 148 8.87 -8.91 -3.69
N CYS A 149 9.96 -9.00 -4.47
CA CYS A 149 11.31 -9.03 -3.93
C CYS A 149 11.88 -7.68 -3.51
N THR A 150 11.41 -6.55 -4.05
CA THR A 150 12.13 -5.27 -3.94
C THR A 150 11.32 -4.14 -3.31
N LEU A 151 10.28 -4.48 -2.56
CA LEU A 151 9.43 -3.53 -1.81
C LEU A 151 10.13 -2.95 -0.57
N GLY A 152 11.13 -3.62 -0.04
CA GLY A 152 11.82 -3.24 1.19
C GLY A 152 12.47 -1.86 1.10
N VAL A 153 12.55 -1.19 2.23
CA VAL A 153 13.36 0.04 2.41
C VAL A 153 14.80 -0.28 2.83
N ARG A 154 15.09 -1.56 3.05
CA ARG A 154 16.42 -2.16 3.23
C ARG A 154 16.55 -3.33 2.28
N THR A 155 17.77 -3.65 1.87
CA THR A 155 18.03 -4.82 1.04
C THR A 155 17.80 -6.12 1.83
N TYR A 156 17.72 -7.25 1.15
CA TYR A 156 17.67 -8.57 1.77
C TYR A 156 18.86 -8.84 2.72
N ALA A 157 20.04 -8.30 2.41
CA ALA A 157 21.23 -8.37 3.25
C ALA A 157 21.28 -7.30 4.36
N ASP A 158 20.16 -6.67 4.69
CA ASP A 158 20.02 -5.66 5.74
C ASP A 158 20.79 -4.34 5.48
N ALA A 159 21.22 -4.05 4.27
CA ALA A 159 21.78 -2.75 3.94
C ALA A 159 20.64 -1.71 3.72
N PRO A 160 20.75 -0.49 4.29
CA PRO A 160 19.71 0.53 4.08
C PRO A 160 19.72 1.01 2.63
N LYS A 161 18.54 1.09 2.01
CA LYS A 161 18.32 1.83 0.77
C LYS A 161 18.17 3.33 1.09
N PRO A 162 18.33 4.24 0.11
CA PRO A 162 18.11 5.68 0.33
C PRO A 162 16.74 6.00 0.96
N ALA A 163 15.71 5.24 0.62
CA ALA A 163 14.36 5.37 1.15
C ALA A 163 14.27 5.14 2.66
N TRP A 164 15.17 4.35 3.27
CA TRP A 164 15.22 4.15 4.73
C TRP A 164 15.47 5.47 5.48
N ALA A 165 16.44 6.24 5.05
CA ALA A 165 16.75 7.54 5.69
C ALA A 165 15.57 8.52 5.52
N THR A 166 14.92 8.51 4.36
CA THR A 166 13.73 9.33 4.09
C THR A 166 12.58 8.95 5.00
N LEU A 167 12.30 7.66 5.14
CA LEU A 167 11.25 7.13 6.03
C LEU A 167 11.52 7.48 7.49
N ALA A 168 12.74 7.23 7.98
CA ALA A 168 13.14 7.53 9.34
C ALA A 168 13.00 9.03 9.66
N SER A 169 13.44 9.90 8.72
CA SER A 169 13.29 11.34 8.86
C SER A 169 11.83 11.79 8.83
N ALA A 170 11.00 11.17 8.00
CA ALA A 170 9.57 11.47 7.92
C ALA A 170 8.84 11.07 9.21
N ALA A 171 9.15 9.90 9.78
CA ALA A 171 8.62 9.42 11.05
C ALA A 171 9.05 10.34 12.21
N ALA A 172 10.35 10.63 12.33
CA ALA A 172 10.87 11.48 13.40
C ALA A 172 10.24 12.88 13.44
N ARG A 173 9.96 13.49 12.28
CA ARG A 173 9.26 14.79 12.20
C ARG A 173 7.83 14.74 12.74
N ARG A 174 7.23 13.56 12.86
CA ARG A 174 5.85 13.33 13.34
C ARG A 174 5.79 12.73 14.74
N GLY A 175 6.96 12.61 15.41
CA GLY A 175 7.04 12.15 16.79
C GLY A 175 7.10 10.62 16.96
N PHE A 176 7.48 9.91 15.89
CA PHE A 176 7.70 8.46 15.94
C PHE A 176 9.18 8.09 16.03
#